data_dae552997704bd5fa35a45b9f4e2b156
#
_entry.id   dae552997704bd5fa35a45b9f4e2b156
#
_cell.length_a   1.000
_cell.length_b   1.000
_cell.length_c   1.000
_cell.angle_alpha   90.00
_cell.angle_beta   90.00
_cell.angle_gamma   90.00
#
_symmetry.space_group_name_H-M   'P 1'
#
loop_
_entity.id
_entity.type
_entity.pdbx_description
1 polymer ?
#
loop_
_entity_poly.entity_id
_entity_poly.type
_entity_poly.pdbx_seq_one_letter_code
_entity_poly.pdbx_strand_id
1 'polypeptide(L)'
;MNLDVVLSFLAAALRTATPIALATLACTISERAGVINIGIEGTMIASAFTGAVGAYYSGSAWVGILCGAAAGILLAAIIAGLSIYCGGDQVVIGIGLNLLGPGLSYLIMYTIWGSRGTSPWLPGFSAVDIPLIQDIPVRSEEHTSELQSQSTIS
;
A
#
# COMPACT_ATOMS: atom_id res chain seq x y z
N MET A 1 3.77 -1.85 33.06
CA MET A 1 3.59 -1.81 31.60
C MET A 1 4.98 -2.12 31.05
N ASN A 2 5.14 -3.30 30.45
CA ASN A 2 6.44 -3.80 30.05
C ASN A 2 6.99 -2.94 28.89
N LEU A 3 8.26 -2.58 28.94
CA LEU A 3 8.92 -1.76 27.92
C LEU A 3 8.74 -2.35 26.51
N ASP A 4 8.78 -3.67 26.41
CA ASP A 4 8.61 -4.43 25.16
C ASP A 4 7.23 -4.22 24.52
N VAL A 5 6.17 -4.13 25.32
CA VAL A 5 4.80 -3.85 24.84
C VAL A 5 4.71 -2.43 24.27
N VAL A 6 5.36 -1.47 24.91
CA VAL A 6 5.39 -0.08 24.44
C VAL A 6 6.18 0.03 23.12
N LEU A 7 7.33 -0.64 23.04
CA LEU A 7 8.16 -0.64 21.85
C LEU A 7 7.48 -1.32 20.65
N SER A 8 6.82 -2.46 20.85
CA SER A 8 6.07 -3.15 19.80
C SER A 8 4.87 -2.33 19.33
N PHE A 9 4.16 -1.67 20.26
CA PHE A 9 3.08 -0.75 19.90
C PHE A 9 3.58 0.44 19.09
N LEU A 10 4.71 1.04 19.48
CA LEU A 10 5.31 2.16 18.76
C LEU A 10 5.77 1.76 17.34
N ALA A 11 6.38 0.57 17.22
CA ALA A 11 6.79 0.03 15.92
C ALA A 11 5.59 -0.22 15.00
N ALA A 12 4.51 -0.81 15.53
CA ALA A 12 3.27 -1.01 14.79
C ALA A 12 2.63 0.31 14.36
N ALA A 13 2.61 1.30 15.25
CA ALA A 13 2.10 2.64 14.96
C ALA A 13 2.89 3.34 13.85
N LEU A 14 4.22 3.27 13.88
CA LEU A 14 5.09 3.83 12.83
C LEU A 14 4.87 3.12 11.48
N ARG A 15 4.75 1.79 11.48
CA ARG A 15 4.48 1.01 10.27
C ARG A 15 3.17 1.42 9.61
N THR A 16 2.12 1.64 10.40
CA THR A 16 0.81 2.06 9.90
C THR A 16 0.77 3.55 9.51
N ALA A 17 1.51 4.40 10.22
CA ALA A 17 1.55 5.83 9.95
C ALA A 17 2.31 6.19 8.65
N THR A 18 3.30 5.38 8.25
CA THR A 18 4.15 5.67 7.09
C THR A 18 3.36 5.86 5.78
N PRO A 19 2.49 4.94 5.35
CA PRO A 19 1.73 5.12 4.12
C PRO A 19 0.76 6.32 4.20
N ILE A 20 0.19 6.58 5.36
CA ILE A 20 -0.70 7.72 5.58
C ILE A 20 0.08 9.05 5.47
N ALA A 21 1.27 9.11 6.05
CA ALA A 21 2.13 10.29 5.96
C ALA A 21 2.55 10.58 4.51
N LEU A 22 2.91 9.55 3.74
CA LEU A 22 3.25 9.71 2.32
C LEU A 22 2.04 10.18 1.50
N ALA A 23 0.86 9.63 1.76
CA ALA A 23 -0.38 10.06 1.12
C ALA A 23 -0.71 11.53 1.43
N THR A 24 -0.53 11.96 2.70
CA THR A 24 -0.75 13.34 3.12
C THR A 24 0.22 14.30 2.44
N LEU A 25 1.50 13.92 2.30
CA LEU A 25 2.48 14.70 1.55
C LEU A 25 2.10 14.84 0.08
N ALA A 26 1.68 13.76 -0.56
CA ALA A 26 1.23 13.78 -1.96
C ALA A 26 0.01 14.70 -2.14
N CYS A 27 -0.96 14.63 -1.21
CA CYS A 27 -2.12 15.50 -1.20
C CYS A 27 -1.73 16.98 -1.07
N THR A 28 -0.84 17.29 -0.11
CA THR A 28 -0.37 18.67 0.12
C THR A 28 0.35 19.24 -1.10
N ILE A 29 1.16 18.44 -1.80
CA ILE A 29 1.84 18.87 -3.02
C ILE A 29 0.83 19.13 -4.15
N SER A 30 -0.16 18.25 -4.30
CA SER A 30 -1.23 18.40 -5.29
C SER A 30 -2.06 19.67 -5.05
N GLU A 31 -2.44 19.94 -3.81
CA GLU A 31 -3.18 21.14 -3.42
C GLU A 31 -2.37 22.43 -3.70
N ARG A 32 -1.08 22.42 -3.42
CA ARG A 32 -0.20 23.55 -3.75
C ARG A 32 -0.07 23.79 -5.25
N ALA A 33 -0.24 22.75 -6.06
CA ALA A 33 -0.30 22.85 -7.52
C ALA A 33 -1.68 23.31 -8.06
N GLY A 34 -2.66 23.53 -7.15
CA GLY A 34 -4.01 23.98 -7.52
C GLY A 34 -4.97 22.83 -7.88
N VAL A 35 -4.58 21.59 -7.63
CA VAL A 35 -5.43 20.41 -7.89
C VAL A 35 -5.79 19.74 -6.56
N ILE A 36 -7.08 19.77 -6.21
CA ILE A 36 -7.59 19.10 -5.01
C ILE A 36 -7.71 17.59 -5.32
N ASN A 37 -6.87 16.77 -4.69
CA ASN A 37 -6.88 15.33 -4.91
C ASN A 37 -7.70 14.60 -3.84
N ILE A 38 -9.01 14.55 -4.01
CA ILE A 38 -9.92 13.77 -3.16
C ILE A 38 -9.82 12.26 -3.49
N GLY A 39 -9.35 11.91 -4.70
CA GLY A 39 -9.23 10.53 -5.18
C GLY A 39 -8.04 9.73 -4.62
N ILE A 40 -7.39 10.21 -3.55
CA ILE A 40 -6.15 9.61 -3.04
C ILE A 40 -6.36 8.18 -2.49
N GLU A 41 -7.50 7.91 -1.87
CA GLU A 41 -7.83 6.57 -1.34
C GLU A 41 -7.95 5.56 -2.48
N GLY A 42 -8.69 5.89 -3.53
CA GLY A 42 -8.84 5.03 -4.71
C GLY A 42 -7.51 4.79 -5.43
N THR A 43 -6.67 5.81 -5.53
CA THR A 43 -5.33 5.68 -6.12
C THR A 43 -4.42 4.80 -5.28
N MET A 44 -4.46 4.91 -3.96
CA MET A 44 -3.69 4.07 -3.03
C MET A 44 -4.08 2.60 -3.17
N ILE A 45 -5.38 2.29 -3.13
CA ILE A 45 -5.87 0.91 -3.24
C ILE A 45 -5.52 0.31 -4.59
N ALA A 46 -5.76 1.03 -5.69
CA ALA A 46 -5.44 0.56 -7.03
C ALA A 46 -3.93 0.36 -7.24
N SER A 47 -3.10 1.27 -6.72
CA SER A 47 -1.64 1.16 -6.79
C SER A 47 -1.12 0.00 -5.95
N ALA A 48 -1.64 -0.19 -4.73
CA ALA A 48 -1.28 -1.32 -3.87
C ALA A 48 -1.66 -2.65 -4.53
N PHE A 49 -2.86 -2.74 -5.11
CA PHE A 49 -3.31 -3.92 -5.84
C PHE A 49 -2.43 -4.22 -7.05
N THR A 50 -2.13 -3.21 -7.88
CA THR A 50 -1.28 -3.38 -9.07
C THR A 50 0.14 -3.79 -8.68
N GLY A 51 0.66 -3.23 -7.57
CA GLY A 51 1.94 -3.64 -7.00
C GLY A 51 1.94 -5.09 -6.53
N ALA A 52 0.87 -5.53 -5.86
CA ALA A 52 0.70 -6.92 -5.43
C ALA A 52 0.65 -7.89 -6.62
N VAL A 53 -0.10 -7.56 -7.67
CA VAL A 53 -0.15 -8.33 -8.91
C VAL A 53 1.21 -8.39 -9.59
N GLY A 54 1.92 -7.26 -9.68
CA GLY A 54 3.27 -7.20 -10.24
C GLY A 54 4.27 -8.07 -9.47
N ALA A 55 4.23 -8.04 -8.13
CA ALA A 55 5.08 -8.88 -7.29
C ALA A 55 4.74 -10.37 -7.42
N TYR A 56 3.46 -10.70 -7.53
CA TYR A 56 2.99 -12.07 -7.69
C TYR A 56 3.50 -12.73 -8.97
N TYR A 57 3.34 -12.06 -10.12
CA TYR A 57 3.75 -12.62 -11.41
C TYR A 57 5.26 -12.58 -11.64
N SER A 58 5.95 -11.59 -11.11
CA SER A 58 7.42 -11.46 -11.28
C SER A 58 8.24 -12.23 -10.25
N GLY A 59 7.63 -12.60 -9.12
CA GLY A 59 8.37 -13.18 -7.98
C GLY A 59 9.34 -12.20 -7.30
N SER A 60 9.24 -10.89 -7.59
CA SER A 60 10.14 -9.86 -7.09
C SER A 60 9.38 -8.68 -6.50
N ALA A 61 9.69 -8.35 -5.25
CA ALA A 61 9.10 -7.19 -4.57
C ALA A 61 9.46 -5.85 -5.26
N TRP A 62 10.63 -5.76 -5.89
CA TRP A 62 11.05 -4.56 -6.62
C TRP A 62 10.17 -4.27 -7.84
N VAL A 63 9.81 -5.31 -8.60
CA VAL A 63 8.89 -5.17 -9.74
C VAL A 63 7.51 -4.77 -9.24
N GLY A 64 7.07 -5.29 -8.09
CA GLY A 64 5.83 -4.88 -7.45
C GLY A 64 5.79 -3.37 -7.15
N ILE A 65 6.87 -2.81 -6.57
CA ILE A 65 6.95 -1.37 -6.32
C ILE A 65 6.87 -0.57 -7.63
N LEU A 66 7.60 -0.98 -8.66
CA LEU A 66 7.58 -0.29 -9.95
C LEU A 66 6.20 -0.31 -10.61
N CYS A 67 5.50 -1.45 -10.56
CA CYS A 67 4.13 -1.58 -11.06
C CYS A 67 3.15 -0.70 -10.28
N GLY A 68 3.24 -0.71 -8.95
CA GLY A 68 2.41 0.15 -8.10
C GLY A 68 2.65 1.64 -8.34
N ALA A 69 3.92 2.04 -8.45
CA ALA A 69 4.30 3.42 -8.76
C ALA A 69 3.79 3.86 -10.15
N ALA A 70 3.96 3.01 -11.16
CA ALA A 70 3.45 3.28 -12.52
C ALA A 70 1.93 3.45 -12.54
N ALA A 71 1.19 2.59 -11.83
CA ALA A 71 -0.26 2.71 -11.69
C ALA A 71 -0.66 4.01 -11.00
N GLY A 72 0.02 4.38 -9.91
CA GLY A 72 -0.22 5.65 -9.21
C GLY A 72 0.01 6.87 -10.10
N ILE A 73 1.10 6.89 -10.86
CA ILE A 73 1.40 7.96 -11.81
C ILE A 73 0.32 8.04 -12.90
N LEU A 74 -0.10 6.89 -13.45
CA LEU A 74 -1.14 6.84 -14.48
C LEU A 74 -2.48 7.41 -13.96
N LEU A 75 -2.90 7.00 -12.76
CA LEU A 75 -4.13 7.48 -12.16
C LEU A 75 -4.06 8.97 -11.82
N ALA A 76 -2.93 9.44 -11.31
CA ALA A 76 -2.70 10.87 -11.08
C ALA A 76 -2.74 11.68 -12.37
N ALA A 77 -2.15 11.16 -13.47
CA ALA A 77 -2.21 11.78 -14.78
C ALA A 77 -3.65 11.84 -15.34
N ILE A 78 -4.47 10.82 -15.09
CA ILE A 78 -5.89 10.82 -15.48
C ILE A 78 -6.65 11.91 -14.71
N ILE A 79 -6.46 12.00 -13.37
CA ILE A 79 -7.10 13.05 -12.55
C ILE A 79 -6.69 14.44 -13.07
N ALA A 80 -5.40 14.66 -13.25
CA ALA A 80 -4.88 15.93 -13.72
C ALA A 80 -5.40 16.27 -15.13
N GLY A 81 -5.42 15.30 -16.03
CA GLY A 81 -5.95 15.46 -17.38
C GLY A 81 -7.43 15.85 -17.40
N LEU A 82 -8.26 15.12 -16.69
CA LEU A 82 -9.70 15.40 -16.60
C LEU A 82 -9.98 16.74 -15.92
N SER A 83 -9.21 17.08 -14.89
CA SER A 83 -9.40 18.32 -14.14
C SER A 83 -8.92 19.55 -14.92
N ILE A 84 -7.72 19.48 -15.52
CA ILE A 84 -7.06 20.64 -16.13
C ILE A 84 -7.52 20.83 -17.60
N TYR A 85 -7.53 19.75 -18.40
CA TYR A 85 -7.84 19.86 -19.83
C TYR A 85 -9.34 19.76 -20.14
N CYS A 86 -10.08 18.92 -19.40
CA CYS A 86 -11.52 18.78 -19.63
C CYS A 86 -12.36 19.74 -18.78
N GLY A 87 -11.73 20.51 -17.86
CA GLY A 87 -12.46 21.42 -16.96
C GLY A 87 -13.44 20.71 -16.02
N GLY A 88 -13.20 19.43 -15.76
CA GLY A 88 -14.06 18.64 -14.89
C GLY A 88 -13.93 19.07 -13.43
N ASP A 89 -15.03 18.93 -12.68
CA ASP A 89 -15.03 19.17 -11.24
C ASP A 89 -14.12 18.16 -10.53
N GLN A 90 -13.11 18.67 -9.83
CA GLN A 90 -12.08 17.88 -9.16
C GLN A 90 -12.66 16.96 -8.09
N VAL A 91 -13.71 17.43 -7.40
CA VAL A 91 -14.39 16.66 -6.36
C VAL A 91 -15.11 15.45 -6.95
N VAL A 92 -15.84 15.67 -8.04
CA VAL A 92 -16.59 14.62 -8.74
C VAL A 92 -15.64 13.55 -9.30
N ILE A 93 -14.55 13.99 -9.92
CA ILE A 93 -13.50 13.09 -10.47
C ILE A 93 -12.87 12.28 -9.34
N GLY A 94 -12.53 12.92 -8.22
CA GLY A 94 -11.92 12.27 -7.06
C GLY A 94 -12.83 11.22 -6.42
N ILE A 95 -14.11 11.55 -6.21
CA ILE A 95 -15.11 10.60 -5.68
C ILE A 95 -15.29 9.42 -6.65
N GLY A 96 -15.38 9.70 -7.95
CA GLY A 96 -15.47 8.66 -8.97
C GLY A 96 -14.29 7.68 -8.90
N LEU A 97 -13.08 8.20 -8.70
CA LEU A 97 -11.88 7.37 -8.58
C LEU A 97 -11.84 6.56 -7.28
N ASN A 98 -12.33 7.12 -6.18
CA ASN A 98 -12.46 6.40 -4.91
C ASN A 98 -13.46 5.23 -4.96
N LEU A 99 -14.43 5.29 -5.85
CA LEU A 99 -15.35 4.18 -6.10
C LEU A 99 -14.78 3.19 -7.12
N LEU A 100 -14.18 3.70 -8.20
CA LEU A 100 -13.61 2.88 -9.28
C LEU A 100 -12.37 2.09 -8.82
N GLY A 101 -11.48 2.70 -8.06
CA GLY A 101 -10.23 2.09 -7.62
C GLY A 101 -10.44 0.78 -6.85
N PRO A 102 -11.15 0.79 -5.73
CA PRO A 102 -11.49 -0.42 -5.00
C PRO A 102 -12.34 -1.39 -5.81
N GLY A 103 -13.40 -0.89 -6.48
CA GLY A 103 -14.31 -1.74 -7.25
C GLY A 103 -13.61 -2.54 -8.32
N LEU A 104 -12.76 -1.90 -9.11
CA LEU A 104 -11.97 -2.56 -10.15
C LEU A 104 -10.93 -3.51 -9.57
N SER A 105 -10.26 -3.09 -8.49
CA SER A 105 -9.28 -3.94 -7.80
C SER A 105 -9.91 -5.22 -7.26
N TYR A 106 -11.09 -5.15 -6.62
CA TYR A 106 -11.81 -6.32 -6.13
C TYR A 106 -12.29 -7.24 -7.26
N LEU A 107 -12.77 -6.67 -8.36
CA LEU A 107 -13.20 -7.45 -9.52
C LEU A 107 -12.03 -8.24 -10.12
N ILE A 108 -10.90 -7.56 -10.35
CA ILE A 108 -9.72 -8.19 -10.94
C ILE A 108 -9.10 -9.20 -9.96
N MET A 109 -9.07 -8.89 -8.66
CA MET A 109 -8.59 -9.81 -7.62
C MET A 109 -9.40 -11.11 -7.62
N TYR A 110 -10.72 -11.01 -7.74
CA TYR A 110 -11.59 -12.17 -7.82
C TYR A 110 -11.33 -13.01 -9.06
N THR A 111 -11.08 -12.40 -10.22
CA THR A 111 -10.79 -13.12 -11.47
C THR A 111 -9.42 -13.79 -11.45
N ILE A 112 -8.42 -13.21 -10.79
CA ILE A 112 -7.06 -13.75 -10.73
C ILE A 112 -6.92 -14.82 -9.64
N TRP A 113 -7.44 -14.56 -8.43
CA TRP A 113 -7.19 -15.39 -7.24
C TRP A 113 -8.45 -16.07 -6.66
N GLY A 114 -9.63 -15.79 -7.21
CA GLY A 114 -10.89 -16.33 -6.71
C GLY A 114 -11.31 -15.79 -5.33
N SER A 115 -10.56 -14.88 -4.76
CA SER A 115 -10.85 -14.24 -3.47
C SER A 115 -11.01 -12.72 -3.62
N ARG A 116 -11.85 -12.11 -2.76
CA ARG A 116 -12.13 -10.66 -2.81
C ARG A 116 -11.45 -9.85 -1.72
N GLY A 117 -10.68 -10.46 -0.85
CA GLY A 117 -10.16 -9.78 0.33
C GLY A 117 -8.70 -10.04 0.66
N THR A 118 -8.12 -11.10 0.12
CA THR A 118 -6.74 -11.50 0.42
C THR A 118 -6.02 -11.94 -0.84
N SER A 119 -4.77 -11.49 -1.00
CA SER A 119 -3.84 -12.03 -1.98
C SER A 119 -3.20 -13.31 -1.43
N PRO A 120 -2.74 -14.24 -2.30
CA PRO A 120 -1.84 -15.31 -1.88
C PRO A 120 -0.54 -14.71 -1.30
N TRP A 121 0.28 -15.59 -0.74
CA TRP A 121 1.58 -15.17 -0.20
C TRP A 121 2.41 -14.47 -1.29
N LEU A 122 2.88 -13.26 -0.98
CA LEU A 122 3.67 -12.44 -1.88
C LEU A 122 5.12 -12.41 -1.41
N PRO A 123 6.10 -12.40 -2.34
CA PRO A 123 7.49 -12.20 -1.97
C PRO A 123 7.66 -10.84 -1.31
N GLY A 124 8.05 -10.83 -0.04
CA GLY A 124 8.41 -9.62 0.70
C GLY A 124 9.85 -9.20 0.40
N PHE A 125 10.22 -8.02 0.87
CA PHE A 125 11.62 -7.64 0.94
C PHE A 125 12.31 -8.50 2.00
N SER A 126 13.49 -9.05 1.67
CA SER A 126 14.38 -9.55 2.70
C SER A 126 14.68 -8.41 3.67
N ALA A 127 14.60 -8.71 4.96
CA ALA A 127 14.89 -7.72 5.99
C ALA A 127 16.27 -7.11 5.71
N VAL A 128 16.31 -5.80 5.56
CA VAL A 128 17.58 -5.07 5.46
C VAL A 128 18.19 -5.07 6.84
N ASP A 129 19.27 -5.80 7.02
CA ASP A 129 20.02 -5.83 8.27
C ASP A 129 20.70 -4.46 8.46
N ILE A 130 20.04 -3.57 9.19
CA ILE A 130 20.63 -2.30 9.60
C ILE A 130 21.43 -2.58 10.89
N PRO A 131 22.77 -2.55 10.85
CA PRO A 131 23.61 -2.98 11.98
C PRO A 131 23.37 -2.17 13.27
N LEU A 132 22.74 -1.01 13.18
CA LEU A 132 22.44 -0.14 14.33
C LEU A 132 21.14 -0.52 15.07
N ILE A 133 20.28 -1.36 14.47
CA ILE A 133 18.93 -1.69 15.00
C ILE A 133 18.86 -3.17 15.44
N GLN A 134 19.87 -3.96 15.16
CA GLN A 134 19.92 -5.40 15.51
C GLN A 134 19.95 -5.66 17.02
N ASP A 135 20.44 -4.72 17.82
CA ASP A 135 20.51 -4.83 19.29
C ASP A 135 19.22 -4.50 20.03
N ILE A 136 18.14 -4.15 19.30
CA ILE A 136 16.85 -3.90 19.94
C ILE A 136 16.07 -5.22 20.03
N PRO A 137 15.71 -5.72 21.23
CA PRO A 137 15.14 -7.04 21.45
C PRO A 137 13.74 -7.28 20.85
N VAL A 138 13.16 -6.28 20.18
CA VAL A 138 11.80 -6.31 19.58
C VAL A 138 11.70 -7.27 18.38
N ARG A 139 12.83 -7.69 17.79
CA ARG A 139 12.81 -8.48 16.54
C ARG A 139 12.70 -10.00 16.74
N SER A 140 12.93 -10.50 17.95
CA SER A 140 12.97 -11.95 18.20
C SER A 140 11.61 -12.62 18.30
N GLU A 141 10.51 -11.87 18.44
CA GLU A 141 9.17 -12.45 18.66
C GLU A 141 8.39 -12.69 17.36
N GLU A 142 8.66 -11.98 16.27
CA GLU A 142 7.96 -12.21 14.99
C GLU A 142 8.31 -13.58 14.36
N HIS A 143 9.54 -14.06 14.55
CA HIS A 143 9.95 -15.40 14.05
C HIS A 143 9.43 -16.56 14.88
N THR A 144 9.14 -16.37 16.18
CA THR A 144 8.62 -17.41 17.04
C THR A 144 7.12 -17.67 16.85
N SER A 145 6.34 -16.66 16.48
CA SER A 145 4.90 -16.81 16.22
C SER A 145 4.60 -17.53 14.90
N GLU A 146 5.43 -17.35 13.86
CA GLU A 146 5.28 -18.08 12.60
C GLU A 146 5.65 -19.57 12.75
N LEU A 147 6.69 -19.88 13.51
CA LEU A 147 7.09 -21.28 13.77
C LEU A 147 6.08 -22.02 14.65
N GLN A 148 5.42 -21.32 15.59
CA GLN A 148 4.37 -21.92 16.41
C GLN A 148 3.08 -22.19 15.63
N SER A 149 2.73 -21.34 14.66
CA SER A 149 1.57 -21.56 13.81
C SER A 149 1.73 -22.76 12.88
N GLN A 150 2.95 -23.04 12.41
CA GLN A 150 3.25 -24.21 11.57
C GLN A 150 3.28 -25.52 12.35
N SER A 151 3.65 -25.51 13.63
CA SER A 151 3.69 -26.72 14.47
C SER A 151 2.32 -27.19 14.94
N THR A 152 1.27 -26.36 14.82
CA THR A 152 -0.09 -26.70 15.30
C THR A 152 -0.96 -27.33 14.18
N ILE A 153 -0.46 -27.40 12.93
CA ILE A 153 -1.20 -27.95 11.75
C ILE A 153 -0.65 -29.34 11.33
N SER A 154 0.24 -29.92 12.12
CA SER A 154 0.80 -31.26 11.84
C SER A 154 0.14 -32.37 12.65
#